data_63cbefa5ac308a4d67b317d52f49567e
#
_entry.id   63cbefa5ac308a4d67b317d52f49567e
#
_cell.length_a   1.000
_cell.length_b   1.000
_cell.length_c   1.000
_cell.angle_alpha   90.00
_cell.angle_beta   90.00
_cell.angle_gamma   90.00
#
_symmetry.space_group_name_H-M   'P 1'
#
loop_
_entity.id
_entity.type
_entity.pdbx_description
1 polymer ?
#
loop_
_entity_poly.entity_id
_entity_poly.type
_entity_poly.pdbx_seq_one_letter_code
_entity_poly.pdbx_strand_id
1 'polypeptide(L)'
;ALRLVCEREAEIDAFVPVEYWSIAAELRPDGLKAKDIFTAKLAKINGEDPVLPNQEVVTPILAEMEKAAYSITRIKRSERRRKPSAPFTTSTMQQEASRRLGYTARRTMALAQQLYEGIDLGEGAIGLITYMRTDSTNVAETAQAEARQFIAERYGQSFLPPEAPKYTTKAKGAQEAHEAVRPTSVMRQPDSIKEFLNRDQFRLYQLVWQRFVASQMESAVYDTLSVEVTGEAPVNQYLLRASGSSVKFPGYLVVYEEAKDEDRAPSEEEEEARIPAGIAEGQKQALQRLLPEQHFTQPPPRFTEASLVRTLEEYGIGRPSTYAPILGTIQQRGYVVRDAKRLLPTETGILVNSLISEHFPGVVDTGFTARMEEDLDRI
;
A
#
# COMPACT_ATOMS: atom_id res chain seq x y z
N ALA A 1 -10.99 -12.64 14.63
CA ALA A 1 -9.65 -12.06 14.74
C ALA A 1 -8.62 -13.07 15.24
N LEU A 2 -8.82 -13.69 16.42
CA LEU A 2 -7.87 -14.68 16.97
C LEU A 2 -7.63 -15.83 15.98
N ARG A 3 -8.68 -16.39 15.42
CA ARG A 3 -8.59 -17.45 14.40
C ARG A 3 -7.70 -17.07 13.22
N LEU A 4 -7.85 -15.87 12.66
CA LEU A 4 -7.03 -15.40 11.55
C LEU A 4 -5.54 -15.35 11.91
N VAL A 5 -5.21 -14.89 13.12
CA VAL A 5 -3.82 -14.85 13.59
C VAL A 5 -3.24 -16.26 13.78
N CYS A 6 -4.02 -17.19 14.35
CA CYS A 6 -3.61 -18.59 14.54
C CYS A 6 -3.46 -19.34 13.20
N GLU A 7 -4.40 -19.16 12.26
CA GLU A 7 -4.32 -19.74 10.93
C GLU A 7 -3.10 -19.24 10.16
N ARG A 8 -2.81 -17.94 10.25
CA ARG A 8 -1.60 -17.36 9.65
C ARG A 8 -0.31 -17.94 10.23
N GLU A 9 -0.22 -18.16 11.53
CA GLU A 9 0.94 -18.81 12.12
C GLU A 9 1.07 -20.26 11.66
N ALA A 10 -0.04 -21.01 11.61
CA ALA A 10 -0.04 -22.37 11.06
C ALA A 10 0.38 -22.42 9.58
N GLU A 11 -0.03 -21.45 8.75
CA GLU A 11 0.42 -21.31 7.37
C GLU A 11 1.94 -21.06 7.28
N ILE A 12 2.47 -20.24 8.19
CA ILE A 12 3.91 -19.94 8.27
C ILE A 12 4.71 -21.18 8.68
N ASP A 13 4.23 -21.89 9.71
CA ASP A 13 4.89 -23.08 10.23
C ASP A 13 4.88 -24.25 9.23
N ALA A 14 3.81 -24.37 8.44
CA ALA A 14 3.68 -25.38 7.40
C ALA A 14 4.36 -25.00 6.08
N PHE A 15 4.87 -23.77 5.96
CA PHE A 15 5.43 -23.27 4.72
C PHE A 15 6.76 -23.93 4.38
N VAL A 16 6.86 -24.44 3.16
CA VAL A 16 8.09 -24.99 2.63
C VAL A 16 8.63 -24.05 1.56
N PRO A 17 9.79 -23.42 1.78
CA PRO A 17 10.41 -22.55 0.79
C PRO A 17 10.74 -23.32 -0.49
N VAL A 18 10.37 -22.74 -1.63
CA VAL A 18 10.69 -23.28 -2.96
C VAL A 18 11.73 -22.37 -3.59
N GLU A 19 12.83 -22.98 -4.07
CA GLU A 19 13.88 -22.27 -4.79
C GLU A 19 13.38 -21.85 -6.17
N TYR A 20 13.73 -20.64 -6.58
CA TYR A 20 13.60 -20.15 -7.93
C TYR A 20 14.69 -19.12 -8.22
N TRP A 21 14.93 -18.86 -9.49
CA TRP A 21 15.95 -17.93 -9.93
C TRP A 21 15.34 -16.85 -10.81
N SER A 22 16.00 -15.70 -10.81
CA SER A 22 15.81 -14.65 -11.79
C SER A 22 17.13 -14.33 -12.50
N ILE A 23 17.03 -13.84 -13.72
CA ILE A 23 18.19 -13.41 -14.50
C ILE A 23 17.93 -11.98 -14.96
N ALA A 24 18.88 -11.09 -14.73
CA ALA A 24 18.90 -9.78 -15.32
C ALA A 24 20.20 -9.58 -16.12
N ALA A 25 20.17 -8.64 -17.04
CA ALA A 25 21.33 -8.27 -17.83
C ALA A 25 21.62 -6.79 -17.70
N GLU A 26 22.85 -6.42 -17.42
CA GLU A 26 23.35 -5.06 -17.57
C GLU A 26 23.71 -4.84 -19.04
N LEU A 27 23.02 -3.91 -19.67
CA LEU A 27 23.12 -3.62 -21.10
C LEU A 27 23.56 -2.19 -21.31
N ARG A 28 24.46 -2.00 -22.26
CA ARG A 28 24.92 -0.67 -22.69
C ARG A 28 24.51 -0.45 -24.13
N PRO A 29 23.74 0.60 -24.42
CA PRO A 29 23.36 0.95 -25.78
C PRO A 29 24.58 1.37 -26.62
N ASP A 30 24.70 0.85 -27.83
CA ASP A 30 25.75 1.25 -28.77
C ASP A 30 25.64 2.74 -29.09
N GLY A 31 26.79 3.43 -29.13
CA GLY A 31 26.88 4.87 -29.37
C GLY A 31 26.65 5.74 -28.14
N LEU A 32 26.29 5.19 -26.98
CA LEU A 32 26.19 5.92 -25.71
C LEU A 32 27.47 5.79 -24.87
N LYS A 33 27.57 6.61 -23.81
CA LYS A 33 28.73 6.64 -22.93
C LYS A 33 28.84 5.36 -22.10
N ALA A 34 30.05 5.03 -21.69
CA ALA A 34 30.35 3.84 -20.89
C ALA A 34 29.52 3.75 -19.57
N LYS A 35 29.08 4.89 -19.03
CA LYS A 35 28.26 4.97 -17.82
C LYS A 35 26.74 4.78 -18.04
N ASP A 36 26.32 4.79 -19.31
CA ASP A 36 24.91 4.72 -19.67
C ASP A 36 24.49 3.25 -19.79
N ILE A 37 24.57 2.54 -18.67
CA ILE A 37 24.19 1.13 -18.51
C ILE A 37 22.80 1.08 -17.85
N PHE A 38 21.97 0.18 -18.29
CA PHE A 38 20.69 -0.12 -17.62
C PHE A 38 20.51 -1.62 -17.43
N THR A 39 19.72 -1.98 -16.43
CA THR A 39 19.42 -3.37 -16.12
C THR A 39 18.08 -3.74 -16.73
N ALA A 40 18.04 -4.89 -17.44
CA ALA A 40 16.81 -5.47 -17.98
C ALA A 40 16.65 -6.89 -17.46
N LYS A 41 15.46 -7.24 -16.98
CA LYS A 41 15.13 -8.57 -16.44
C LYS A 41 14.66 -9.50 -17.53
N LEU A 42 15.08 -10.77 -17.47
CA LEU A 42 14.58 -11.83 -18.37
C LEU A 42 13.08 -12.01 -18.14
N ALA A 43 12.29 -11.76 -19.17
CA ALA A 43 10.85 -11.86 -19.13
C ALA A 43 10.35 -13.11 -19.87
N LYS A 44 11.00 -13.50 -20.99
CA LYS A 44 10.56 -14.66 -21.76
C LYS A 44 11.74 -15.37 -22.41
N ILE A 45 11.59 -16.70 -22.58
CA ILE A 45 12.46 -17.55 -23.42
C ILE A 45 11.56 -18.15 -24.50
N ASN A 46 11.87 -17.90 -25.78
CA ASN A 46 11.07 -18.36 -26.94
C ASN A 46 9.57 -17.97 -26.84
N GLY A 47 9.26 -16.83 -26.22
CA GLY A 47 7.89 -16.34 -26.04
C GLY A 47 7.16 -16.85 -24.80
N GLU A 48 7.72 -17.83 -24.08
CA GLU A 48 7.14 -18.41 -22.86
C GLU A 48 7.79 -17.84 -21.60
N ASP A 49 7.07 -17.88 -20.47
CA ASP A 49 7.61 -17.45 -19.17
C ASP A 49 8.74 -18.40 -18.74
N PRO A 50 9.89 -17.87 -18.26
CA PRO A 50 11.02 -18.69 -17.90
C PRO A 50 10.74 -19.51 -16.64
N VAL A 51 11.00 -20.81 -16.68
CA VAL A 51 10.96 -21.71 -15.52
C VAL A 51 12.38 -21.96 -15.06
N LEU A 52 12.78 -21.32 -13.96
CA LEU A 52 14.15 -21.31 -13.43
C LEU A 52 14.19 -21.88 -12.01
N PRO A 53 14.02 -23.21 -11.83
CA PRO A 53 13.84 -23.80 -10.50
C PRO A 53 15.13 -23.98 -9.71
N ASN A 54 16.30 -24.01 -10.36
CA ASN A 54 17.59 -24.26 -9.72
C ASN A 54 18.76 -23.84 -10.62
N GLN A 55 19.96 -23.86 -10.07
CA GLN A 55 21.19 -23.49 -10.76
C GLN A 55 21.52 -24.38 -11.99
N GLU A 56 21.15 -25.63 -11.95
CA GLU A 56 21.45 -26.58 -13.08
C GLU A 56 20.73 -26.14 -14.35
N VAL A 57 19.49 -25.65 -14.23
CA VAL A 57 18.72 -25.10 -15.36
C VAL A 57 19.22 -23.71 -15.77
N VAL A 58 19.64 -22.91 -14.84
CA VAL A 58 20.10 -21.52 -15.07
C VAL A 58 21.46 -21.47 -15.78
N THR A 59 22.39 -22.36 -15.41
CA THR A 59 23.77 -22.33 -15.93
C THR A 59 23.86 -22.41 -17.46
N PRO A 60 23.19 -23.34 -18.17
CA PRO A 60 23.23 -23.39 -19.64
C PRO A 60 22.56 -22.17 -20.29
N ILE A 61 21.51 -21.63 -19.69
CA ILE A 61 20.83 -20.41 -20.15
C ILE A 61 21.80 -19.24 -20.11
N LEU A 62 22.54 -19.04 -19.00
CA LEU A 62 23.54 -17.98 -18.89
C LEU A 62 24.62 -18.11 -19.96
N ALA A 63 25.17 -19.33 -20.17
CA ALA A 63 26.20 -19.57 -21.16
C ALA A 63 25.75 -19.28 -22.61
N GLU A 64 24.45 -19.40 -22.88
CA GLU A 64 23.85 -19.05 -24.15
C GLU A 64 23.57 -17.55 -24.25
N MET A 65 23.03 -16.95 -23.20
CA MET A 65 22.77 -15.50 -23.11
C MET A 65 24.06 -14.67 -23.23
N GLU A 66 25.20 -15.15 -22.73
CA GLU A 66 26.51 -14.50 -22.91
C GLU A 66 26.93 -14.33 -24.37
N LYS A 67 26.46 -15.22 -25.25
CA LYS A 67 26.77 -15.23 -26.68
C LYS A 67 25.68 -14.59 -27.53
N ALA A 68 24.57 -14.18 -26.93
CA ALA A 68 23.44 -13.62 -27.65
C ALA A 68 23.74 -12.21 -28.17
N ALA A 69 23.18 -11.89 -29.33
CA ALA A 69 23.19 -10.55 -29.89
C ALA A 69 21.96 -9.78 -29.41
N TYR A 70 22.18 -8.72 -28.65
CA TYR A 70 21.10 -7.95 -28.05
C TYR A 70 20.75 -6.72 -28.87
N SER A 71 19.45 -6.46 -29.04
CA SER A 71 18.93 -5.23 -29.64
C SER A 71 17.62 -4.81 -29.00
N ILE A 72 17.36 -3.51 -28.96
CA ILE A 72 16.07 -2.97 -28.50
C ILE A 72 15.02 -3.26 -29.58
N THR A 73 14.02 -4.04 -29.25
CA THR A 73 12.95 -4.41 -30.18
C THR A 73 11.71 -3.56 -30.03
N ARG A 74 11.51 -2.97 -28.84
CA ARG A 74 10.35 -2.11 -28.59
C ARG A 74 10.61 -1.10 -27.51
N ILE A 75 10.15 0.14 -27.74
CA ILE A 75 10.13 1.20 -26.75
C ILE A 75 8.71 1.74 -26.63
N LYS A 76 8.08 1.56 -25.44
CA LYS A 76 6.77 2.10 -25.14
C LYS A 76 6.91 3.27 -24.16
N ARG A 77 6.46 4.44 -24.58
CA ARG A 77 6.32 5.62 -23.72
C ARG A 77 4.85 5.84 -23.44
N SER A 78 4.48 6.07 -22.18
CA SER A 78 3.11 6.36 -21.80
C SER A 78 3.06 7.24 -20.56
N GLU A 79 1.93 7.88 -20.35
CA GLU A 79 1.65 8.58 -19.11
C GLU A 79 0.75 7.73 -18.22
N ARG A 80 1.09 7.68 -16.94
CA ARG A 80 0.26 7.03 -15.92
C ARG A 80 -0.21 8.06 -14.91
N ARG A 81 -1.51 8.11 -14.67
CA ARG A 81 -2.11 8.94 -13.64
C ARG A 81 -2.36 8.10 -12.39
N ARG A 82 -1.87 8.58 -11.24
CA ARG A 82 -2.13 8.00 -9.93
C ARG A 82 -3.05 8.94 -9.16
N LYS A 83 -4.28 8.46 -8.92
CA LYS A 83 -5.27 9.22 -8.16
C LYS A 83 -4.92 9.23 -6.67
N PRO A 84 -5.26 10.32 -5.96
CA PRO A 84 -5.17 10.32 -4.50
C PRO A 84 -6.15 9.31 -3.90
N SER A 85 -5.79 8.80 -2.74
CA SER A 85 -6.68 7.96 -1.97
C SER A 85 -7.79 8.77 -1.31
N ALA A 86 -8.95 8.12 -1.06
CA ALA A 86 -10.10 8.74 -0.41
C ALA A 86 -9.75 9.34 0.98
N PRO A 87 -10.52 10.28 1.49
CA PRO A 87 -10.45 10.69 2.89
C PRO A 87 -10.58 9.49 3.82
N PHE A 88 -10.12 9.62 5.06
CA PHE A 88 -10.13 8.49 5.98
C PHE A 88 -11.53 8.04 6.37
N THR A 89 -11.70 6.71 6.38
CA THR A 89 -12.65 6.02 7.25
C THR A 89 -11.98 5.66 8.57
N THR A 90 -12.71 5.14 9.54
CA THR A 90 -12.12 4.61 10.79
C THR A 90 -11.05 3.56 10.50
N SER A 91 -11.36 2.61 9.64
CA SER A 91 -10.45 1.52 9.28
C SER A 91 -9.16 2.05 8.64
N THR A 92 -9.27 2.88 7.61
CA THR A 92 -8.09 3.41 6.90
C THR A 92 -7.26 4.37 7.77
N MET A 93 -7.89 5.13 8.67
CA MET A 93 -7.18 5.95 9.67
C MET A 93 -6.38 5.09 10.64
N GLN A 94 -6.96 4.00 11.16
CA GLN A 94 -6.26 3.07 12.05
C GLN A 94 -5.08 2.40 11.34
N GLN A 95 -5.25 1.99 10.09
CA GLN A 95 -4.19 1.38 9.28
C GLN A 95 -3.02 2.33 9.07
N GLU A 96 -3.29 3.57 8.63
CA GLU A 96 -2.23 4.55 8.38
C GLU A 96 -1.56 5.04 9.67
N ALA A 97 -2.31 5.23 10.75
CA ALA A 97 -1.74 5.55 12.05
C ALA A 97 -0.82 4.43 12.57
N SER A 98 -1.19 3.15 12.32
CA SER A 98 -0.33 2.02 12.67
C SER A 98 0.95 2.00 11.84
N ARG A 99 0.87 2.18 10.51
CA ARG A 99 2.02 2.16 9.61
C ARG A 99 2.98 3.31 9.87
N ARG A 100 2.49 4.54 9.90
CA ARG A 100 3.31 5.76 9.96
C ARG A 100 3.70 6.18 11.37
N LEU A 101 2.78 6.04 12.31
CA LEU A 101 2.95 6.56 13.66
C LEU A 101 3.29 5.46 14.67
N GLY A 102 3.10 4.19 14.30
CA GLY A 102 3.26 3.03 15.19
C GLY A 102 2.17 2.95 16.27
N TYR A 103 1.03 3.65 16.07
CA TYR A 103 -0.05 3.66 17.05
C TYR A 103 -0.89 2.39 16.93
N THR A 104 -1.33 1.88 18.08
CA THR A 104 -2.35 0.83 18.11
C THR A 104 -3.70 1.40 17.69
N ALA A 105 -4.61 0.55 17.22
CA ALA A 105 -5.98 0.95 16.90
C ALA A 105 -6.66 1.64 18.10
N ARG A 106 -6.47 1.10 19.32
CA ARG A 106 -6.98 1.69 20.56
C ARG A 106 -6.43 3.08 20.82
N ARG A 107 -5.10 3.28 20.66
CA ARG A 107 -4.46 4.60 20.84
C ARG A 107 -4.96 5.59 19.81
N THR A 108 -5.05 5.17 18.55
CA THR A 108 -5.58 5.99 17.45
C THR A 108 -6.98 6.49 17.77
N MET A 109 -7.88 5.60 18.22
CA MET A 109 -9.25 5.97 18.53
C MET A 109 -9.35 6.88 19.76
N ALA A 110 -8.53 6.69 20.78
CA ALA A 110 -8.49 7.58 21.94
C ALA A 110 -8.04 9.00 21.57
N LEU A 111 -7.02 9.12 20.74
CA LEU A 111 -6.54 10.42 20.24
C LEU A 111 -7.55 11.08 19.31
N ALA A 112 -8.17 10.31 18.40
CA ALA A 112 -9.21 10.83 17.51
C ALA A 112 -10.42 11.33 18.29
N GLN A 113 -10.82 10.64 19.37
CA GLN A 113 -11.88 11.09 20.27
C GLN A 113 -11.56 12.45 20.89
N GLN A 114 -10.33 12.66 21.40
CA GLN A 114 -9.89 13.94 21.95
C GLN A 114 -9.93 15.05 20.91
N LEU A 115 -9.45 14.79 19.69
CA LEU A 115 -9.47 15.76 18.60
C LEU A 115 -10.90 16.11 18.16
N TYR A 116 -11.84 15.17 18.25
CA TYR A 116 -13.25 15.39 17.94
C TYR A 116 -13.98 16.16 19.03
N GLU A 117 -13.79 15.77 20.31
CA GLU A 117 -14.48 16.41 21.46
C GLU A 117 -14.06 17.86 21.65
N GLY A 118 -12.83 18.19 21.27
CA GLY A 118 -12.32 19.56 21.23
C GLY A 118 -11.02 19.76 21.97
N ILE A 119 -10.23 20.63 21.41
CA ILE A 119 -8.97 21.14 22.00
C ILE A 119 -9.14 22.64 22.23
N ASP A 120 -8.73 23.11 23.40
CA ASP A 120 -8.71 24.54 23.67
C ASP A 120 -7.59 25.23 22.89
N LEU A 121 -7.97 26.06 21.93
CA LEU A 121 -7.06 26.86 21.12
C LEU A 121 -6.88 28.29 21.63
N GLY A 122 -7.25 28.56 22.91
CA GLY A 122 -7.17 29.86 23.52
C GLY A 122 -8.49 30.68 23.45
N GLU A 123 -9.46 30.20 22.67
CA GLU A 123 -10.80 30.81 22.50
C GLU A 123 -11.93 29.84 22.90
N GLY A 124 -11.57 28.75 23.60
CA GLY A 124 -12.46 27.67 23.99
C GLY A 124 -12.20 26.38 23.24
N ALA A 125 -12.88 25.31 23.64
CA ALA A 125 -12.69 23.99 23.06
C ALA A 125 -13.30 23.91 21.64
N ILE A 126 -12.49 23.53 20.64
CA ILE A 126 -12.87 23.41 19.24
C ILE A 126 -12.60 21.99 18.78
N GLY A 127 -13.62 21.30 18.24
CA GLY A 127 -13.45 20.02 17.56
C GLY A 127 -12.60 20.19 16.30
N LEU A 128 -11.49 19.45 16.22
CA LEU A 128 -10.52 19.59 15.13
C LEU A 128 -10.79 18.64 13.96
N ILE A 129 -11.48 17.53 14.21
CA ILE A 129 -11.85 16.56 13.18
C ILE A 129 -13.34 16.24 13.24
N THR A 130 -13.89 15.73 12.15
CA THR A 130 -15.25 15.17 12.10
C THR A 130 -15.33 13.90 12.94
N TYR A 131 -16.53 13.35 13.14
CA TYR A 131 -16.74 12.14 13.92
C TYR A 131 -15.93 10.97 13.36
N MET A 132 -15.08 10.37 14.19
CA MET A 132 -14.07 9.41 13.79
C MET A 132 -14.59 7.98 13.60
N ARG A 133 -15.83 7.67 13.99
CA ARG A 133 -16.42 6.34 13.78
C ARG A 133 -17.32 6.37 12.56
N THR A 134 -16.71 6.18 11.40
CA THR A 134 -17.40 6.22 10.11
C THR A 134 -16.74 5.27 9.12
N ASP A 135 -17.52 4.66 8.29
CA ASP A 135 -17.11 3.92 7.08
C ASP A 135 -17.35 4.73 5.79
N SER A 136 -17.89 5.95 5.93
CA SER A 136 -18.15 6.85 4.82
C SER A 136 -16.89 7.55 4.33
N THR A 137 -16.80 7.77 3.03
CA THR A 137 -15.80 8.62 2.36
C THR A 137 -16.39 9.93 1.83
N ASN A 138 -17.66 10.21 2.17
CA ASN A 138 -18.35 11.42 1.74
C ASN A 138 -17.77 12.67 2.41
N VAL A 139 -17.80 13.78 1.69
CA VAL A 139 -17.34 15.09 2.16
C VAL A 139 -18.40 16.11 1.86
N ALA A 140 -18.77 16.94 2.86
CA ALA A 140 -19.73 18.04 2.66
C ALA A 140 -19.21 19.01 1.59
N GLU A 141 -20.12 19.54 0.78
CA GLU A 141 -19.79 20.48 -0.30
C GLU A 141 -19.09 21.74 0.20
N THR A 142 -19.47 22.22 1.39
CA THR A 142 -18.83 23.37 2.04
C THR A 142 -17.35 23.10 2.38
N ALA A 143 -17.04 21.90 2.87
CA ALA A 143 -15.66 21.48 3.15
C ALA A 143 -14.85 21.25 1.87
N GLN A 144 -15.49 20.74 0.81
CA GLN A 144 -14.84 20.65 -0.50
C GLN A 144 -14.52 22.02 -1.07
N ALA A 145 -15.45 22.98 -0.96
CA ALA A 145 -15.23 24.34 -1.43
C ALA A 145 -14.08 25.04 -0.67
N GLU A 146 -14.03 24.91 0.68
CA GLU A 146 -12.93 25.43 1.50
C GLU A 146 -11.58 24.79 1.11
N ALA A 147 -11.55 23.48 0.92
CA ALA A 147 -10.34 22.77 0.51
C ALA A 147 -9.87 23.21 -0.88
N ARG A 148 -10.77 23.39 -1.84
CA ARG A 148 -10.45 23.88 -3.18
C ARG A 148 -9.87 25.29 -3.16
N GLN A 149 -10.44 26.16 -2.36
CA GLN A 149 -9.89 27.52 -2.16
C GLN A 149 -8.46 27.43 -1.58
N PHE A 150 -8.27 26.69 -0.49
CA PHE A 150 -6.97 26.49 0.13
C PHE A 150 -5.93 25.95 -0.84
N ILE A 151 -6.28 24.92 -1.63
CA ILE A 151 -5.36 24.30 -2.60
C ILE A 151 -4.98 25.31 -3.69
N ALA A 152 -5.96 26.07 -4.22
CA ALA A 152 -5.70 27.09 -5.23
C ALA A 152 -4.73 28.18 -4.73
N GLU A 153 -4.95 28.67 -3.51
CA GLU A 153 -4.13 29.72 -2.91
C GLU A 153 -2.72 29.23 -2.55
N ARG A 154 -2.61 27.99 -2.04
CA ARG A 154 -1.34 27.47 -1.50
C ARG A 154 -0.47 26.79 -2.56
N TYR A 155 -1.07 26.06 -3.50
CA TYR A 155 -0.37 25.21 -4.47
C TYR A 155 -0.57 25.67 -5.93
N GLY A 156 -1.65 26.41 -6.18
CA GLY A 156 -1.98 26.92 -7.51
C GLY A 156 -3.08 26.08 -8.21
N GLN A 157 -3.65 26.68 -9.27
CA GLN A 157 -4.78 26.12 -10.02
C GLN A 157 -4.49 24.76 -10.67
N SER A 158 -3.26 24.49 -11.04
CA SER A 158 -2.85 23.20 -11.66
C SER A 158 -2.98 22.01 -10.71
N PHE A 159 -3.05 22.26 -9.40
CA PHE A 159 -3.23 21.22 -8.37
C PHE A 159 -4.70 20.94 -8.05
N LEU A 160 -5.62 21.66 -8.70
CA LEU A 160 -7.06 21.41 -8.57
C LEU A 160 -7.56 20.52 -9.70
N PRO A 161 -8.27 19.42 -9.40
CA PRO A 161 -9.02 18.70 -10.41
C PRO A 161 -10.17 19.57 -10.94
N PRO A 162 -10.62 19.35 -12.20
CA PRO A 162 -11.70 20.15 -12.81
C PRO A 162 -12.97 20.17 -11.94
N GLU A 163 -13.31 19.02 -11.38
CA GLU A 163 -14.45 18.86 -10.47
C GLU A 163 -13.99 18.39 -9.10
N ALA A 164 -14.81 18.64 -8.07
CA ALA A 164 -14.54 18.10 -6.74
C ALA A 164 -14.54 16.57 -6.76
N PRO A 165 -13.51 15.90 -6.22
CA PRO A 165 -13.42 14.45 -6.23
C PRO A 165 -14.59 13.79 -5.48
N LYS A 166 -15.15 12.75 -6.08
CA LYS A 166 -16.16 11.89 -5.44
C LYS A 166 -15.57 10.51 -5.23
N TYR A 167 -15.72 10.01 -4.03
CA TYR A 167 -15.26 8.69 -3.64
C TYR A 167 -16.46 7.80 -3.32
N THR A 168 -16.45 6.59 -3.85
CA THR A 168 -17.48 5.60 -3.54
C THR A 168 -17.05 4.75 -2.38
N THR A 169 -17.89 4.66 -1.38
CA THR A 169 -17.68 3.77 -0.24
C THR A 169 -17.87 2.32 -0.69
N LYS A 170 -16.91 1.45 -0.37
CA LYS A 170 -16.98 0.02 -0.70
C LYS A 170 -17.81 -0.78 0.30
N ALA A 171 -18.06 -0.24 1.48
CA ALA A 171 -18.82 -0.90 2.53
C ALA A 171 -20.29 -1.03 2.12
N LYS A 172 -20.80 -2.26 2.08
CA LYS A 172 -22.23 -2.53 1.94
C LYS A 172 -22.92 -2.04 3.22
N GLY A 173 -23.88 -1.12 3.11
CA GLY A 173 -24.61 -0.59 4.26
C GLY A 173 -24.01 0.66 4.92
N ALA A 174 -23.02 1.32 4.28
CA ALA A 174 -22.55 2.62 4.74
C ALA A 174 -23.73 3.59 4.87
N GLN A 175 -23.91 4.18 6.06
CA GLN A 175 -24.95 5.17 6.27
C GLN A 175 -24.57 6.44 5.49
N GLU A 176 -25.34 6.77 4.45
CA GLU A 176 -25.08 7.91 3.56
C GLU A 176 -25.03 9.27 4.30
N ALA A 177 -25.56 9.33 5.51
CA ALA A 177 -25.58 10.54 6.35
C ALA A 177 -24.23 10.89 7.01
N HIS A 178 -23.26 9.95 7.03
CA HIS A 178 -21.98 10.18 7.68
C HIS A 178 -20.93 10.74 6.72
N GLU A 179 -20.07 11.61 7.24
CA GLU A 179 -18.89 12.10 6.54
C GLU A 179 -17.66 11.26 6.85
N ALA A 180 -16.65 11.39 5.98
CA ALA A 180 -15.29 10.88 6.23
C ALA A 180 -14.63 11.57 7.44
N VAL A 181 -13.58 10.95 7.97
CA VAL A 181 -12.71 11.59 8.97
C VAL A 181 -11.85 12.64 8.27
N ARG A 182 -12.10 13.90 8.59
CA ARG A 182 -11.43 15.06 8.00
C ARG A 182 -11.24 16.17 9.04
N PRO A 183 -10.36 17.16 8.82
CA PRO A 183 -10.33 18.36 9.64
C PRO A 183 -11.66 19.11 9.52
N THR A 184 -12.11 19.75 10.60
CA THR A 184 -13.31 20.59 10.60
C THR A 184 -13.11 21.86 9.77
N SER A 185 -11.88 22.33 9.62
CA SER A 185 -11.45 23.35 8.67
C SER A 185 -10.03 23.10 8.20
N VAL A 186 -9.79 23.18 6.89
CA VAL A 186 -8.43 23.03 6.31
C VAL A 186 -7.55 24.25 6.62
N MET A 187 -8.15 25.39 6.94
CA MET A 187 -7.41 26.62 7.29
C MET A 187 -6.67 26.48 8.62
N ARG A 188 -7.07 25.53 9.49
CA ARG A 188 -6.31 25.17 10.68
C ARG A 188 -5.18 24.22 10.32
N GLN A 189 -4.14 24.77 9.69
CA GLN A 189 -2.97 23.97 9.30
C GLN A 189 -2.31 23.38 10.56
N PRO A 190 -1.77 22.15 10.52
CA PRO A 190 -1.18 21.50 11.69
C PRO A 190 -0.16 22.37 12.41
N ASP A 191 0.75 23.01 11.68
CA ASP A 191 1.79 23.84 12.29
C ASP A 191 1.26 25.09 12.98
N SER A 192 0.11 25.63 12.54
CA SER A 192 -0.48 26.82 13.15
C SER A 192 -1.13 26.57 14.53
N ILE A 193 -1.46 25.32 14.84
CA ILE A 193 -2.08 24.92 16.10
C ILE A 193 -1.22 23.97 16.93
N LYS A 194 0.04 23.78 16.53
CA LYS A 194 0.96 22.82 17.13
C LYS A 194 1.18 23.03 18.62
N GLU A 195 1.22 24.28 19.08
CA GLU A 195 1.44 24.65 20.49
C GLU A 195 0.31 24.21 21.42
N PHE A 196 -0.91 24.03 20.88
CA PHE A 196 -2.08 23.59 21.63
C PHE A 196 -2.23 22.06 21.70
N LEU A 197 -1.42 21.33 20.93
CA LEU A 197 -1.51 19.88 20.78
C LEU A 197 -0.32 19.20 21.46
N ASN A 198 -0.58 18.11 22.17
CA ASN A 198 0.52 17.23 22.52
C ASN A 198 1.07 16.53 21.25
N ARG A 199 2.26 15.93 21.38
CA ARG A 199 2.98 15.31 20.24
C ARG A 199 2.12 14.31 19.48
N ASP A 200 1.34 13.49 20.18
CA ASP A 200 0.58 12.41 19.56
C ASP A 200 -0.69 12.93 18.88
N GLN A 201 -1.37 13.89 19.51
CA GLN A 201 -2.49 14.61 18.92
C GLN A 201 -2.06 15.34 17.65
N PHE A 202 -0.92 16.05 17.70
CA PHE A 202 -0.37 16.75 16.55
C PHE A 202 -0.12 15.80 15.38
N ARG A 203 0.56 14.66 15.61
CA ARG A 203 0.88 13.70 14.56
C ARG A 203 -0.37 13.08 13.94
N LEU A 204 -1.38 12.76 14.74
CA LEU A 204 -2.63 12.20 14.21
C LEU A 204 -3.43 13.28 13.46
N TYR A 205 -3.53 14.49 13.98
CA TYR A 205 -4.19 15.59 13.30
C TYR A 205 -3.51 15.91 11.96
N GLN A 206 -2.18 15.99 11.94
CA GLN A 206 -1.40 16.19 10.72
C GLN A 206 -1.68 15.10 9.68
N LEU A 207 -1.75 13.84 10.10
CA LEU A 207 -2.06 12.72 9.23
C LEU A 207 -3.46 12.85 8.60
N VAL A 208 -4.47 13.17 9.41
CA VAL A 208 -5.86 13.38 8.95
C VAL A 208 -5.95 14.59 8.01
N TRP A 209 -5.29 15.68 8.34
CA TRP A 209 -5.27 16.90 7.55
C TRP A 209 -4.61 16.68 6.19
N GLN A 210 -3.43 16.09 6.17
CA GLN A 210 -2.68 15.80 4.94
C GLN A 210 -3.45 14.88 4.01
N ARG A 211 -4.04 13.81 4.56
CA ARG A 211 -4.85 12.87 3.78
C ARG A 211 -6.07 13.55 3.15
N PHE A 212 -6.76 14.38 3.92
CA PHE A 212 -7.94 15.10 3.43
C PHE A 212 -7.57 16.07 2.31
N VAL A 213 -6.57 16.94 2.52
CA VAL A 213 -6.11 17.89 1.49
C VAL A 213 -5.69 17.15 0.23
N ALA A 214 -4.85 16.12 0.35
CA ALA A 214 -4.41 15.31 -0.78
C ALA A 214 -5.58 14.69 -1.55
N SER A 215 -6.62 14.24 -0.85
CA SER A 215 -7.83 13.66 -1.47
C SER A 215 -8.61 14.64 -2.34
N GLN A 216 -8.43 15.94 -2.14
CA GLN A 216 -9.08 17.01 -2.89
C GLN A 216 -8.20 17.59 -4.02
N MET A 217 -6.99 17.05 -4.20
CA MET A 217 -6.01 17.52 -5.18
C MET A 217 -6.03 16.71 -6.49
N GLU A 218 -5.41 17.29 -7.52
CA GLU A 218 -5.19 16.63 -8.81
C GLU A 218 -4.27 15.41 -8.67
N SER A 219 -4.48 14.44 -9.56
CA SER A 219 -3.68 13.22 -9.65
C SER A 219 -2.22 13.51 -9.93
N ALA A 220 -1.34 12.68 -9.40
CA ALA A 220 0.05 12.65 -9.85
C ALA A 220 0.14 12.04 -11.25
N VAL A 221 1.00 12.60 -12.10
CA VAL A 221 1.26 12.10 -13.46
C VAL A 221 2.69 11.64 -13.55
N TYR A 222 2.89 10.43 -14.03
CA TYR A 222 4.19 9.83 -14.27
C TYR A 222 4.38 9.61 -15.77
N ASP A 223 5.54 10.01 -16.28
CA ASP A 223 6.04 9.52 -17.56
C ASP A 223 6.64 8.13 -17.32
N THR A 224 6.14 7.14 -18.05
CA THR A 224 6.61 5.74 -17.95
C THR A 224 7.29 5.32 -19.24
N LEU A 225 8.40 4.64 -19.10
CA LEU A 225 9.18 4.08 -20.18
C LEU A 225 9.33 2.57 -19.97
N SER A 226 8.90 1.78 -20.95
CA SER A 226 9.13 0.34 -20.99
C SER A 226 9.95 0.01 -22.22
N VAL A 227 11.01 -0.75 -22.03
CA VAL A 227 11.96 -1.16 -23.08
C VAL A 227 11.99 -2.69 -23.14
N GLU A 228 11.78 -3.22 -24.32
CA GLU A 228 11.98 -4.63 -24.61
C GLU A 228 13.27 -4.80 -25.40
N VAL A 229 14.14 -5.66 -24.89
CA VAL A 229 15.41 -6.02 -25.53
C VAL A 229 15.36 -7.49 -25.87
N THR A 230 15.60 -7.81 -27.13
CA THR A 230 15.71 -9.20 -27.59
C THR A 230 17.16 -9.60 -27.69
N GLY A 231 17.53 -10.70 -27.07
CA GLY A 231 18.78 -11.42 -27.24
C GLY A 231 18.59 -12.60 -28.16
N GLU A 232 19.18 -12.54 -29.36
CA GLU A 232 19.18 -13.64 -30.30
C GLU A 232 20.40 -14.54 -30.07
N ALA A 233 20.16 -15.78 -29.68
CA ALA A 233 21.19 -16.78 -29.50
C ALA A 233 21.00 -17.95 -30.49
N PRO A 234 21.97 -18.88 -30.64
CA PRO A 234 21.90 -19.92 -31.62
C PRO A 234 20.67 -20.87 -31.50
N VAL A 235 20.17 -21.07 -30.30
CA VAL A 235 19.06 -22.01 -30.02
C VAL A 235 17.82 -21.26 -29.54
N ASN A 236 18.00 -20.27 -28.65
CA ASN A 236 16.90 -19.62 -28.01
C ASN A 236 16.88 -18.11 -28.27
N GLN A 237 15.67 -17.54 -28.18
CA GLN A 237 15.45 -16.11 -28.16
C GLN A 237 15.06 -15.68 -26.73
N TYR A 238 15.74 -14.66 -26.23
CA TYR A 238 15.57 -14.13 -24.88
C TYR A 238 14.94 -12.75 -24.95
N LEU A 239 13.77 -12.57 -24.35
CA LEU A 239 13.15 -11.27 -24.20
C LEU A 239 13.46 -10.72 -22.79
N LEU A 240 14.14 -9.59 -22.75
CA LEU A 240 14.39 -8.87 -21.49
C LEU A 240 13.53 -7.60 -21.46
N ARG A 241 13.11 -7.22 -20.26
CA ARG A 241 12.33 -6.00 -20.03
C ARG A 241 13.01 -5.09 -19.01
N ALA A 242 12.98 -3.80 -19.30
CA ALA A 242 13.33 -2.74 -18.36
C ALA A 242 12.19 -1.75 -18.32
N SER A 243 11.84 -1.28 -17.14
CA SER A 243 10.84 -0.22 -16.96
C SER A 243 11.40 0.86 -16.07
N GLY A 244 11.04 2.09 -16.36
CA GLY A 244 11.38 3.25 -15.55
C GLY A 244 10.22 4.22 -15.53
N SER A 245 10.10 4.99 -14.47
CA SER A 245 9.14 6.09 -14.40
C SER A 245 9.78 7.34 -13.82
N SER A 246 9.22 8.49 -14.17
CA SER A 246 9.59 9.76 -13.59
C SER A 246 8.35 10.59 -13.33
N VAL A 247 8.35 11.32 -12.22
CA VAL A 247 7.25 12.21 -11.88
C VAL A 247 7.26 13.39 -12.87
N LYS A 248 6.22 13.45 -13.72
CA LYS A 248 5.98 14.57 -14.63
C LYS A 248 5.25 15.71 -13.93
N PHE A 249 4.23 15.37 -13.17
CA PHE A 249 3.47 16.28 -12.31
C PHE A 249 3.22 15.65 -10.97
N PRO A 250 3.66 16.25 -9.86
CA PRO A 250 3.56 15.61 -8.54
C PRO A 250 2.13 15.54 -8.00
N GLY A 251 1.23 16.46 -8.40
CA GLY A 251 -0.13 16.47 -7.89
C GLY A 251 -0.21 16.39 -6.37
N TYR A 252 -1.08 15.54 -5.84
CA TYR A 252 -1.27 15.36 -4.39
C TYR A 252 -0.03 14.89 -3.61
N LEU A 253 0.99 14.35 -4.29
CA LEU A 253 2.21 13.85 -3.63
C LEU A 253 3.00 14.95 -2.90
N VAL A 254 2.80 16.22 -3.25
CA VAL A 254 3.42 17.36 -2.53
C VAL A 254 2.91 17.50 -1.08
N VAL A 255 1.76 16.88 -0.77
CA VAL A 255 1.14 16.92 0.56
C VAL A 255 1.22 15.58 1.28
N TYR A 256 0.97 14.50 0.54
CA TYR A 256 0.78 13.19 1.15
C TYR A 256 1.09 12.05 0.18
N GLU A 257 1.79 11.07 0.69
CA GLU A 257 1.96 9.78 0.05
C GLU A 257 1.58 8.67 1.04
N GLU A 258 0.84 7.67 0.61
CA GLU A 258 0.38 6.57 1.47
C GLU A 258 1.55 5.68 1.89
N ALA A 259 1.59 5.29 3.17
CA ALA A 259 2.59 4.35 3.64
C ALA A 259 2.31 2.94 3.11
N LYS A 260 3.37 2.23 2.74
CA LYS A 260 3.30 0.83 2.33
C LYS A 260 3.46 -0.08 3.54
N ASP A 261 2.89 -1.29 3.44
CA ASP A 261 3.18 -2.33 4.42
C ASP A 261 4.66 -2.73 4.31
N GLU A 262 5.39 -2.78 5.42
CA GLU A 262 6.84 -3.07 5.45
C GLU A 262 7.18 -4.45 4.88
N ASP A 263 6.24 -5.40 4.99
CA ASP A 263 6.41 -6.79 4.54
C ASP A 263 5.87 -7.04 3.11
N ARG A 264 5.49 -5.98 2.38
CA ARG A 264 5.03 -6.11 1.00
C ARG A 264 6.24 -6.24 0.09
N ALA A 265 6.29 -7.35 -0.67
CA ALA A 265 7.27 -7.49 -1.75
C ALA A 265 7.18 -6.27 -2.70
N PRO A 266 8.33 -5.72 -3.15
CA PRO A 266 8.34 -4.67 -4.14
C PRO A 266 7.50 -5.09 -5.35
N SER A 267 6.64 -4.20 -5.83
CA SER A 267 5.96 -4.44 -7.10
C SER A 267 6.96 -4.25 -8.25
N GLU A 268 6.68 -4.84 -9.41
CA GLU A 268 7.49 -4.62 -10.62
C GLU A 268 7.65 -3.12 -10.95
N GLU A 269 6.70 -2.29 -10.48
CA GLU A 269 6.73 -0.84 -10.62
C GLU A 269 7.73 -0.15 -9.67
N GLU A 270 8.17 -0.83 -8.62
CA GLU A 270 9.12 -0.30 -7.62
C GLU A 270 10.57 -0.65 -7.95
N GLU A 271 10.78 -1.63 -8.82
CA GLU A 271 12.10 -2.00 -9.35
C GLU A 271 12.42 -1.22 -10.63
N GLU A 272 12.42 0.10 -10.52
CA GLU A 272 12.63 0.99 -11.65
C GLU A 272 14.09 0.97 -12.13
N ALA A 273 14.30 0.62 -13.41
CA ALA A 273 15.59 0.73 -14.04
C ALA A 273 15.88 2.19 -14.44
N ARG A 274 17.09 2.65 -14.19
CA ARG A 274 17.55 3.93 -14.72
C ARG A 274 17.89 3.77 -16.21
N ILE A 275 16.90 3.98 -17.06
CA ILE A 275 17.04 3.82 -18.51
C ILE A 275 17.69 5.10 -19.08
N PRO A 276 18.78 5.02 -19.86
CA PRO A 276 19.43 6.18 -20.45
C PRO A 276 18.52 6.92 -21.45
N ALA A 277 18.69 8.22 -21.54
CA ALA A 277 18.07 9.01 -22.60
C ALA A 277 18.73 8.71 -23.95
N GLY A 278 17.96 8.84 -25.05
CA GLY A 278 18.50 8.70 -26.41
C GLY A 278 18.55 7.28 -26.96
N ILE A 279 17.94 6.31 -26.26
CA ILE A 279 17.76 4.96 -26.82
C ILE A 279 16.73 4.93 -27.95
N ALA A 280 16.93 4.04 -28.92
CA ALA A 280 16.06 3.86 -30.07
C ALA A 280 15.79 2.38 -30.38
N GLU A 281 14.63 2.10 -30.97
CA GLU A 281 14.34 0.76 -31.51
C GLU A 281 15.35 0.37 -32.58
N GLY A 282 15.73 -0.90 -32.62
CA GLY A 282 16.78 -1.43 -33.47
C GLY A 282 18.21 -1.20 -32.96
N GLN A 283 18.41 -0.38 -31.92
CA GLN A 283 19.73 -0.10 -31.37
C GLN A 283 20.33 -1.34 -30.70
N LYS A 284 21.56 -1.70 -31.14
CA LYS A 284 22.32 -2.80 -30.54
C LYS A 284 22.73 -2.48 -29.10
N GLN A 285 22.81 -3.54 -28.31
CA GLN A 285 23.17 -3.46 -26.89
C GLN A 285 24.42 -4.32 -26.65
N ALA A 286 25.42 -3.75 -26.01
CA ALA A 286 26.56 -4.54 -25.55
C ALA A 286 26.23 -5.10 -24.15
N LEU A 287 26.20 -6.42 -24.03
CA LEU A 287 26.08 -7.07 -22.72
C LEU A 287 27.33 -6.75 -21.89
N GLN A 288 27.12 -6.21 -20.69
CA GLN A 288 28.18 -5.92 -19.74
C GLN A 288 28.32 -7.04 -18.72
N ARG A 289 27.20 -7.51 -18.20
CA ARG A 289 27.15 -8.57 -17.18
C ARG A 289 25.77 -9.20 -17.12
N LEU A 290 25.73 -10.50 -16.86
CA LEU A 290 24.52 -11.20 -16.44
C LEU A 290 24.47 -11.26 -14.90
N LEU A 291 23.28 -11.09 -14.37
CA LEU A 291 22.97 -11.07 -12.93
C LEU A 291 21.99 -12.19 -12.61
N PRO A 292 22.47 -13.44 -12.42
CA PRO A 292 21.62 -14.48 -11.88
C PRO A 292 21.44 -14.30 -10.38
N GLU A 293 20.22 -14.36 -9.89
CA GLU A 293 19.90 -14.27 -8.47
C GLU A 293 19.06 -15.45 -8.02
N GLN A 294 19.50 -16.09 -6.93
CA GLN A 294 18.77 -17.16 -6.27
C GLN A 294 17.75 -16.56 -5.29
N HIS A 295 16.54 -17.05 -5.34
CA HIS A 295 15.45 -16.68 -4.48
C HIS A 295 14.79 -17.90 -3.86
N PHE A 296 14.13 -17.68 -2.74
CA PHE A 296 13.23 -18.65 -2.13
C PHE A 296 11.88 -17.99 -1.91
N THR A 297 10.81 -18.72 -2.21
CA THR A 297 9.47 -18.24 -1.84
C THR A 297 9.41 -17.97 -0.34
N GLN A 298 8.66 -16.93 0.05
CA GLN A 298 8.52 -16.54 1.45
C GLN A 298 7.13 -16.93 1.96
N PRO A 299 6.99 -17.29 3.24
CA PRO A 299 5.69 -17.49 3.83
C PRO A 299 4.87 -16.18 3.82
N PRO A 300 3.54 -16.28 3.93
CA PRO A 300 2.74 -15.07 4.06
C PRO A 300 3.18 -14.30 5.32
N PRO A 301 3.24 -12.96 5.28
CA PRO A 301 3.69 -12.17 6.42
C PRO A 301 2.70 -12.29 7.59
N ARG A 302 3.22 -12.24 8.82
CA ARG A 302 2.41 -12.13 10.03
C ARG A 302 1.56 -10.87 9.98
N PHE A 303 0.38 -10.93 10.57
CA PHE A 303 -0.46 -9.75 10.68
C PHE A 303 0.20 -8.65 11.52
N THR A 304 0.06 -7.42 11.05
CA THR A 304 0.17 -6.21 11.87
C THR A 304 -1.24 -5.77 12.27
N GLU A 305 -1.38 -4.81 13.20
CA GLU A 305 -2.71 -4.25 13.47
C GLU A 305 -3.34 -3.66 12.20
N ALA A 306 -2.56 -3.00 11.36
CA ALA A 306 -3.03 -2.45 10.09
C ALA A 306 -3.56 -3.54 9.14
N SER A 307 -2.78 -4.58 8.90
CA SER A 307 -3.20 -5.64 7.97
C SER A 307 -4.35 -6.48 8.54
N LEU A 308 -4.42 -6.67 9.86
CA LEU A 308 -5.54 -7.39 10.49
C LEU A 308 -6.85 -6.58 10.40
N VAL A 309 -6.81 -5.26 10.65
CA VAL A 309 -7.99 -4.38 10.47
C VAL A 309 -8.46 -4.43 9.02
N ARG A 310 -7.55 -4.34 8.06
CA ARG A 310 -7.88 -4.44 6.63
C ARG A 310 -8.55 -5.78 6.29
N THR A 311 -7.98 -6.89 6.75
CA THR A 311 -8.55 -8.22 6.50
C THR A 311 -9.92 -8.40 7.15
N LEU A 312 -10.13 -7.89 8.36
CA LEU A 312 -11.44 -7.90 9.01
C LEU A 312 -12.47 -7.12 8.18
N GLU A 313 -12.10 -5.91 7.72
CA GLU A 313 -12.95 -5.08 6.86
C GLU A 313 -13.29 -5.79 5.53
N GLU A 314 -12.30 -6.38 4.86
CA GLU A 314 -12.48 -7.15 3.61
C GLU A 314 -13.42 -8.34 3.78
N TYR A 315 -13.43 -8.97 4.95
CA TYR A 315 -14.34 -10.08 5.29
C TYR A 315 -15.71 -9.61 5.82
N GLY A 316 -15.93 -8.29 5.96
CA GLY A 316 -17.16 -7.75 6.52
C GLY A 316 -17.30 -7.94 8.02
N ILE A 317 -16.20 -8.23 8.73
CA ILE A 317 -16.14 -8.48 10.17
C ILE A 317 -15.72 -7.21 10.89
N GLY A 318 -16.53 -6.82 11.87
CA GLY A 318 -16.33 -5.58 12.64
C GLY A 318 -16.91 -4.35 11.94
N ARG A 319 -17.01 -3.29 12.73
CA ARG A 319 -17.54 -1.99 12.31
C ARG A 319 -16.62 -0.90 12.86
N PRO A 320 -16.79 0.36 12.45
CA PRO A 320 -16.00 1.48 12.95
C PRO A 320 -15.89 1.55 14.48
N SER A 321 -16.90 1.08 15.20
CA SER A 321 -16.89 1.05 16.65
C SER A 321 -16.18 -0.16 17.26
N THR A 322 -15.98 -1.26 16.53
CA THR A 322 -15.54 -2.56 17.08
C THR A 322 -14.12 -2.98 16.67
N TYR A 323 -13.50 -2.43 15.62
CA TYR A 323 -12.12 -2.82 15.23
C TYR A 323 -11.12 -2.71 16.38
N ALA A 324 -11.05 -1.54 17.04
CA ALA A 324 -10.13 -1.35 18.15
C ALA A 324 -10.44 -2.23 19.38
N PRO A 325 -11.70 -2.41 19.82
CA PRO A 325 -12.08 -3.39 20.84
C PRO A 325 -11.71 -4.84 20.48
N ILE A 326 -11.91 -5.28 19.24
CA ILE A 326 -11.56 -6.63 18.78
C ILE A 326 -10.06 -6.89 18.97
N LEU A 327 -9.22 -6.00 18.45
CA LEU A 327 -7.76 -6.10 18.56
C LEU A 327 -7.29 -5.99 20.01
N GLY A 328 -7.90 -5.06 20.76
CA GLY A 328 -7.59 -4.88 22.19
C GLY A 328 -7.92 -6.11 23.02
N THR A 329 -9.04 -6.76 22.76
CA THR A 329 -9.50 -7.93 23.53
C THR A 329 -8.56 -9.12 23.38
N ILE A 330 -8.13 -9.47 22.17
CA ILE A 330 -7.23 -10.60 21.95
C ILE A 330 -5.85 -10.39 22.57
N GLN A 331 -5.39 -9.14 22.64
CA GLN A 331 -4.11 -8.77 23.28
C GLN A 331 -4.25 -8.72 24.82
N GLN A 332 -5.31 -8.08 25.35
CA GLN A 332 -5.55 -7.96 26.79
C GLN A 332 -5.76 -9.32 27.48
N ARG A 333 -6.37 -10.27 26.78
CA ARG A 333 -6.55 -11.65 27.27
C ARG A 333 -5.30 -12.51 27.13
N GLY A 334 -4.21 -11.95 26.57
CA GLY A 334 -2.98 -12.68 26.36
C GLY A 334 -3.06 -13.79 25.31
N TYR A 335 -4.06 -13.73 24.41
CA TYR A 335 -4.18 -14.70 23.30
C TYR A 335 -3.23 -14.37 22.16
N VAL A 336 -2.93 -13.09 22.00
CA VAL A 336 -2.00 -12.56 21.00
C VAL A 336 -1.06 -11.59 21.68
N VAL A 337 0.20 -11.67 21.34
CA VAL A 337 1.25 -10.71 21.74
C VAL A 337 1.70 -9.91 20.54
N ARG A 338 2.17 -8.68 20.81
CA ARG A 338 2.77 -7.83 19.80
C ARG A 338 4.29 -7.86 19.94
N ASP A 339 4.97 -8.37 18.94
CA ASP A 339 6.42 -8.27 18.78
C ASP A 339 6.75 -7.28 17.68
N ALA A 340 7.46 -6.22 18.01
CA ALA A 340 7.63 -5.04 17.16
C ALA A 340 6.27 -4.50 16.67
N LYS A 341 5.91 -4.75 15.42
CA LYS A 341 4.60 -4.40 14.83
C LYS A 341 3.74 -5.62 14.51
N ARG A 342 4.27 -6.84 14.67
CA ARG A 342 3.65 -8.10 14.27
C ARG A 342 2.84 -8.71 15.40
N LEU A 343 1.75 -9.36 15.05
CA LEU A 343 0.86 -10.05 15.96
C LEU A 343 1.16 -11.56 15.92
N LEU A 344 1.55 -12.12 17.07
CA LEU A 344 1.85 -13.54 17.21
C LEU A 344 0.84 -14.18 18.18
N PRO A 345 0.29 -15.35 17.87
CA PRO A 345 -0.54 -16.07 18.82
C PRO A 345 0.34 -16.62 19.95
N THR A 346 -0.20 -16.64 21.18
CA THR A 346 0.41 -17.33 22.31
C THR A 346 -0.04 -18.78 22.35
N GLU A 347 0.63 -19.63 23.14
CA GLU A 347 0.17 -21.00 23.41
C GLU A 347 -1.26 -21.02 23.90
N THR A 348 -1.63 -20.11 24.81
CA THR A 348 -3.00 -19.96 25.30
C THR A 348 -3.94 -19.58 24.16
N GLY A 349 -3.55 -18.67 23.30
CA GLY A 349 -4.34 -18.25 22.12
C GLY A 349 -4.60 -19.41 21.16
N ILE A 350 -3.58 -20.20 20.85
CA ILE A 350 -3.67 -21.38 19.99
C ILE A 350 -4.61 -22.43 20.63
N LEU A 351 -4.46 -22.71 21.91
CA LEU A 351 -5.31 -23.66 22.62
C LEU A 351 -6.78 -23.22 22.63
N VAL A 352 -7.04 -21.96 22.97
CA VAL A 352 -8.41 -21.40 22.97
C VAL A 352 -9.01 -21.45 21.58
N ASN A 353 -8.25 -21.06 20.55
CA ASN A 353 -8.71 -21.13 19.16
C ASN A 353 -9.06 -22.57 18.75
N SER A 354 -8.21 -23.55 19.09
CA SER A 354 -8.45 -24.97 18.76
C SER A 354 -9.71 -25.48 19.42
N LEU A 355 -9.88 -25.25 20.73
CA LEU A 355 -11.07 -25.67 21.47
C LEU A 355 -12.37 -25.06 20.92
N ILE A 356 -12.36 -23.76 20.62
CA ILE A 356 -13.55 -23.09 20.07
C ILE A 356 -13.82 -23.55 18.63
N SER A 357 -12.79 -23.75 17.82
CA SER A 357 -12.96 -24.23 16.45
C SER A 357 -13.48 -25.67 16.37
N GLU A 358 -13.08 -26.54 17.31
CA GLU A 358 -13.52 -27.91 17.38
C GLU A 358 -14.98 -28.02 17.87
N HIS A 359 -15.32 -27.32 18.95
CA HIS A 359 -16.62 -27.48 19.62
C HIS A 359 -17.68 -26.51 19.11
N PHE A 360 -17.30 -25.36 18.54
CA PHE A 360 -18.21 -24.32 18.07
C PHE A 360 -17.83 -23.81 16.67
N PRO A 361 -17.64 -24.68 15.66
CA PRO A 361 -17.15 -24.29 14.34
C PRO A 361 -18.00 -23.21 13.67
N GLY A 362 -19.32 -23.24 13.87
CA GLY A 362 -20.22 -22.24 13.31
C GLY A 362 -20.05 -20.83 13.89
N VAL A 363 -19.62 -20.71 15.16
CA VAL A 363 -19.44 -19.40 15.82
C VAL A 363 -18.17 -18.72 15.37
N VAL A 364 -17.10 -19.47 15.06
CA VAL A 364 -15.82 -18.95 14.60
C VAL A 364 -15.71 -18.87 13.08
N ASP A 365 -16.76 -19.25 12.36
CA ASP A 365 -16.84 -19.09 10.91
C ASP A 365 -16.88 -17.60 10.54
N THR A 366 -15.98 -17.19 9.65
CA THR A 366 -15.87 -15.79 9.21
C THR A 366 -17.12 -15.33 8.47
N GLY A 367 -17.72 -16.21 7.66
CA GLY A 367 -18.97 -15.93 6.95
C GLY A 367 -20.16 -15.79 7.88
N PHE A 368 -20.21 -16.57 8.99
CA PHE A 368 -21.24 -16.40 10.01
C PHE A 368 -21.14 -15.04 10.70
N THR A 369 -19.92 -14.66 11.12
CA THR A 369 -19.70 -13.35 11.77
C THR A 369 -20.09 -12.20 10.84
N ALA A 370 -19.69 -12.26 9.56
CA ALA A 370 -20.05 -11.25 8.57
C ALA A 370 -21.56 -11.12 8.38
N ARG A 371 -22.28 -12.25 8.25
CA ARG A 371 -23.75 -12.25 8.13
C ARG A 371 -24.43 -11.68 9.38
N MET A 372 -23.96 -12.03 10.56
CA MET A 372 -24.49 -11.50 11.82
C MET A 372 -24.32 -9.97 11.89
N GLU A 373 -23.19 -9.45 11.47
CA GLU A 373 -22.94 -8.00 11.41
C GLU A 373 -23.86 -7.32 10.37
N GLU A 374 -24.07 -7.94 9.19
CA GLU A 374 -25.02 -7.44 8.18
C GLU A 374 -26.47 -7.46 8.66
N ASP A 375 -26.86 -8.48 9.40
CA ASP A 375 -28.22 -8.57 9.95
C ASP A 375 -28.47 -7.54 11.05
N LEU A 376 -27.45 -7.24 11.86
CA LEU A 376 -27.52 -6.16 12.87
C LEU A 376 -27.61 -4.76 12.23
N ASP A 377 -26.99 -4.54 11.08
CA ASP A 377 -27.10 -3.26 10.35
C ASP A 377 -28.50 -3.02 9.74
N ARG A 378 -29.33 -4.07 9.60
CA ARG A 378 -30.68 -3.97 9.04
C ARG A 378 -31.77 -3.68 10.08
N ILE A 379 -31.45 -3.79 11.36
CA ILE A 379 -32.34 -3.50 12.49
C ILE A 379 -32.28 -2.01 12.85
#